data_f85a1582db28f35931d2cebb7f76e81a
#
_entry.id   f85a1582db28f35931d2cebb7f76e81a
#
_cell.length_a   1.000
_cell.length_b   1.000
_cell.length_c   1.000
_cell.angle_alpha   90.00
_cell.angle_beta   90.00
_cell.angle_gamma   90.00
#
_symmetry.space_group_name_H-M   'P 1'
#
loop_
_entity.id
_entity.type
_entity.pdbx_description
1 polymer ?
#
loop_
_entity_poly.entity_id
_entity_poly.type
_entity_poly.pdbx_seq_one_letter_code
_entity_poly.pdbx_strand_id
1 'polypeptide(L)'
;LHPGETAEIPELGLRITVGEPEPFREIHSAFTTFCFKSAIIHDKLSVTPRRPGDRIRLAGRGCTKRVSDLFAERGLTQSARDRVPIIRAADVPAAIAGFGVAEQWAAAPDQTMICIRMEQIQTYGGEYYERYER
;
A
#
# COMPACT_ATOMS: atom_id res chain seq x y z
N LEU A 1 10.20 6.59 4.00
CA LEU A 1 10.68 5.25 3.66
C LEU A 1 11.60 5.32 2.46
N HIS A 2 12.67 4.56 2.50
CA HIS A 2 13.69 4.54 1.46
C HIS A 2 13.91 3.13 0.96
N PRO A 3 14.51 2.96 -0.23
CA PRO A 3 14.80 1.62 -0.76
C PRO A 3 15.61 0.81 0.24
N GLY A 4 15.26 -0.46 0.37
CA GLY A 4 15.93 -1.36 1.30
C GLY A 4 15.52 -1.20 2.75
N GLU A 5 14.64 -0.27 3.05
CA GLU A 5 14.26 0.03 4.41
C GLU A 5 13.09 -0.83 4.87
N THR A 6 13.08 -1.17 6.15
CA THR A 6 11.95 -1.86 6.77
C THR A 6 11.49 -0.99 7.93
N ALA A 7 10.19 -0.81 8.05
CA ALA A 7 9.61 -0.02 9.12
C ALA A 7 8.39 -0.72 9.68
N GLU A 8 8.07 -0.44 10.94
CA GLU A 8 6.88 -1.00 11.57
C GLU A 8 5.90 0.10 11.85
N ILE A 9 4.63 -0.19 11.67
CA ILE A 9 3.54 0.74 11.92
C ILE A 9 2.62 0.09 12.94
N PRO A 10 2.92 0.25 14.24
CA PRO A 10 2.19 -0.47 15.28
C PRO A 10 0.70 -0.17 15.31
N GLU A 11 0.31 1.03 14.97
CA GLU A 11 -1.10 1.41 14.97
C GLU A 11 -1.92 0.56 14.00
N LEU A 12 -1.29 0.08 12.94
CA LEU A 12 -1.96 -0.75 11.95
C LEU A 12 -1.56 -2.20 12.04
N GLY A 13 -0.63 -2.53 12.95
CA GLY A 13 -0.15 -3.90 13.10
C GLY A 13 0.62 -4.38 11.88
N LEU A 14 1.42 -3.52 11.26
CA LEU A 14 2.09 -3.83 10.01
C LEU A 14 3.59 -3.64 10.07
N ARG A 15 4.29 -4.44 9.29
CA ARG A 15 5.68 -4.24 8.92
C ARG A 15 5.73 -3.99 7.42
N ILE A 16 6.42 -2.93 7.02
CA ILE A 16 6.53 -2.53 5.64
C ILE A 16 7.98 -2.69 5.20
N THR A 17 8.20 -3.35 4.09
CA THR A 17 9.54 -3.51 3.52
C THR A 17 9.55 -2.89 2.13
N VAL A 18 10.47 -1.97 1.90
CA VAL A 18 10.65 -1.33 0.61
C VAL A 18 11.82 -2.00 -0.08
N GLY A 19 11.58 -2.57 -1.26
CA GLY A 19 12.63 -3.24 -2.00
C GLY A 19 13.58 -2.26 -2.66
N GLU A 20 14.58 -2.79 -3.35
CA GLU A 20 15.49 -1.99 -4.14
C GLU A 20 14.93 -1.84 -5.55
N PRO A 21 15.29 -0.77 -6.26
CA PRO A 21 14.87 -0.65 -7.66
C PRO A 21 15.39 -1.83 -8.48
N GLU A 22 14.54 -2.33 -9.37
CA GLU A 22 14.86 -3.48 -10.19
C GLU A 22 14.18 -3.37 -11.54
N PRO A 23 14.63 -4.11 -12.55
CA PRO A 23 13.95 -4.12 -13.83
C PRO A 23 12.54 -4.66 -13.67
N PHE A 24 11.64 -4.21 -14.54
CA PHE A 24 10.25 -4.64 -14.48
C PHE A 24 10.16 -6.16 -14.63
N ARG A 25 9.31 -6.75 -13.84
CA ARG A 25 8.88 -8.14 -13.99
C ARG A 25 7.45 -8.23 -13.51
N GLU A 26 6.72 -9.16 -14.07
CA GLU A 26 5.37 -9.36 -13.61
C GLU A 26 5.38 -10.08 -12.30
N ILE A 27 4.61 -9.57 -11.36
CA ILE A 27 4.51 -10.19 -10.05
C ILE A 27 3.05 -10.47 -9.80
N HIS A 28 2.76 -11.72 -9.52
CA HIS A 28 1.42 -12.07 -9.07
C HIS A 28 1.33 -11.61 -7.64
N SER A 29 0.81 -10.41 -7.48
CA SER A 29 0.75 -9.87 -6.15
C SER A 29 -0.40 -10.48 -5.42
N ALA A 30 -0.14 -10.97 -4.28
CA ALA A 30 -1.13 -11.01 -3.25
C ALA A 30 -1.37 -9.55 -2.88
N PHE A 31 -2.45 -9.29 -2.17
CA PHE A 31 -2.81 -7.93 -1.80
C PHE A 31 -1.83 -7.31 -0.81
N THR A 32 -0.68 -7.91 -0.63
CA THR A 32 0.32 -7.47 0.33
C THR A 32 1.57 -6.95 -0.34
N THR A 33 1.67 -7.06 -1.67
CA THR A 33 2.84 -6.58 -2.40
C THR A 33 2.38 -5.62 -3.48
N PHE A 34 2.97 -4.43 -3.50
CA PHE A 34 2.60 -3.39 -4.46
C PHE A 34 3.83 -3.01 -5.26
N CYS A 35 3.69 -2.96 -6.57
CA CYS A 35 4.80 -2.65 -7.45
C CYS A 35 4.56 -1.32 -8.13
N PHE A 36 5.51 -0.41 -7.96
CA PHE A 36 5.40 0.96 -8.42
C PHE A 36 6.52 1.28 -9.38
N LYS A 37 6.33 2.32 -10.20
CA LYS A 37 7.45 2.94 -10.89
C LYS A 37 8.48 3.34 -9.85
N SER A 38 9.76 3.07 -10.12
CA SER A 38 10.77 3.38 -9.13
C SER A 38 10.87 4.86 -8.81
N ALA A 39 10.40 5.74 -9.71
CA ALA A 39 10.40 7.17 -9.47
C ALA A 39 9.58 7.58 -8.24
N ILE A 40 8.72 6.71 -7.73
CA ILE A 40 7.92 7.03 -6.56
C ILE A 40 8.80 7.33 -5.34
N ILE A 41 10.04 6.82 -5.32
CA ILE A 41 10.93 7.05 -4.18
C ILE A 41 11.41 8.51 -4.09
N HIS A 42 11.20 9.31 -5.13
CA HIS A 42 11.55 10.72 -5.07
C HIS A 42 10.54 11.52 -4.26
N ASP A 43 9.39 10.95 -3.97
CA ASP A 43 8.41 11.58 -3.12
C ASP A 43 8.48 10.97 -1.73
N LYS A 44 7.98 11.71 -0.77
CA LYS A 44 7.93 11.18 0.59
C LYS A 44 6.88 10.07 0.65
N LEU A 45 7.31 8.89 1.02
CA LEU A 45 6.41 7.74 1.16
C LEU A 45 5.97 7.60 2.60
N SER A 46 4.69 7.39 2.79
CA SER A 46 4.13 7.14 4.11
C SER A 46 3.01 6.12 4.00
N VAL A 47 2.65 5.53 5.13
CA VAL A 47 1.54 4.59 5.20
C VAL A 47 0.63 5.05 6.32
N THR A 48 -0.63 5.31 6.00
CA THR A 48 -1.59 5.84 6.97
C THR A 48 -2.94 5.21 6.75
N PRO A 49 -3.85 5.33 7.72
CA PRO A 49 -5.25 5.06 7.44
C PRO A 49 -5.84 6.11 6.49
N ARG A 50 -7.09 5.94 6.15
CA ARG A 50 -7.79 6.88 5.28
C ARG A 50 -7.89 8.26 5.93
N ARG A 51 -8.00 9.26 5.07
CA ARG A 51 -8.21 10.65 5.47
C ARG A 51 -9.39 11.21 4.69
N PRO A 52 -10.11 12.18 5.24
CA PRO A 52 -11.21 12.81 4.50
C PRO A 52 -10.71 13.38 3.17
N GLY A 53 -11.50 13.17 2.13
CA GLY A 53 -11.16 13.71 0.81
C GLY A 53 -10.22 12.88 -0.01
N ASP A 54 -9.74 11.74 0.50
CA ASP A 54 -8.86 10.88 -0.28
C ASP A 54 -9.52 10.42 -1.56
N ARG A 55 -8.78 10.48 -2.66
CA ARG A 55 -9.21 10.02 -3.97
C ARG A 55 -8.09 9.24 -4.62
N ILE A 56 -8.45 8.31 -5.48
CA ILE A 56 -7.45 7.52 -6.19
C ILE A 56 -8.03 7.08 -7.53
N ARG A 57 -7.16 7.02 -8.54
CA ARG A 57 -7.50 6.42 -9.82
C ARG A 57 -6.73 5.13 -9.91
N LEU A 58 -7.41 4.03 -9.62
CA LEU A 58 -6.76 2.72 -9.62
C LEU A 58 -6.40 2.29 -11.03
N ALA A 59 -5.25 1.65 -11.17
CA ALA A 59 -4.79 1.16 -12.46
C ALA A 59 -5.84 0.20 -13.03
N GLY A 60 -6.16 0.39 -14.30
CA GLY A 60 -7.13 -0.45 -14.99
C GLY A 60 -8.58 -0.05 -14.80
N ARG A 61 -8.87 0.96 -13.97
CA ARG A 61 -10.26 1.32 -13.71
C ARG A 61 -10.76 2.48 -14.56
N GLY A 62 -9.87 3.34 -15.02
CA GLY A 62 -10.23 4.40 -15.94
C GLY A 62 -10.94 5.61 -15.34
N CYS A 63 -11.13 5.68 -14.05
CA CYS A 63 -11.77 6.83 -13.42
C CYS A 63 -11.24 7.03 -12.00
N THR A 64 -11.33 8.27 -11.55
CA THR A 64 -10.94 8.64 -10.19
C THR A 64 -12.15 8.47 -9.28
N LYS A 65 -11.94 7.81 -8.15
CA LYS A 65 -13.00 7.59 -7.17
C LYS A 65 -12.56 8.04 -5.80
N ARG A 66 -13.51 8.39 -4.98
CA ARG A 66 -13.23 8.66 -3.57
C ARG A 66 -12.96 7.33 -2.88
N VAL A 67 -12.00 7.33 -1.97
CA VAL A 67 -11.67 6.14 -1.22
C VAL A 67 -12.89 5.67 -0.42
N SER A 68 -13.68 6.61 0.11
CA SER A 68 -14.88 6.25 0.84
C SER A 68 -15.86 5.47 -0.03
N ASP A 69 -15.96 5.81 -1.31
CA ASP A 69 -16.86 5.08 -2.21
C ASP A 69 -16.35 3.69 -2.50
N LEU A 70 -15.03 3.54 -2.66
CA LEU A 70 -14.45 2.22 -2.87
C LEU A 70 -14.71 1.32 -1.67
N PHE A 71 -14.56 1.85 -0.47
CA PHE A 71 -14.82 1.08 0.73
C PHE A 71 -16.29 0.70 0.86
N ALA A 72 -17.17 1.62 0.49
CA ALA A 72 -18.61 1.33 0.52
C ALA A 72 -18.98 0.25 -0.47
N GLU A 73 -18.40 0.28 -1.67
CA GLU A 73 -18.65 -0.75 -2.66
C GLU A 73 -18.25 -2.14 -2.17
N ARG A 74 -17.19 -2.20 -1.35
CA ARG A 74 -16.71 -3.47 -0.81
C ARG A 74 -17.46 -3.86 0.46
N GLY A 75 -18.33 -3.00 0.96
CA GLY A 75 -19.13 -3.30 2.15
C GLY A 75 -18.37 -3.26 3.47
N LEU A 76 -17.30 -2.48 3.54
CA LEU A 76 -16.49 -2.42 4.76
C LEU A 76 -17.22 -1.64 5.85
N THR A 77 -17.13 -2.14 7.08
CA THR A 77 -17.62 -1.40 8.25
C THR A 77 -16.71 -0.21 8.51
N GLN A 78 -17.19 0.74 9.33
CA GLN A 78 -16.35 1.90 9.66
C GLN A 78 -15.05 1.50 10.33
N SER A 79 -15.12 0.55 11.27
CA SER A 79 -13.89 0.15 11.94
C SER A 79 -12.94 -0.57 10.98
N ALA A 80 -13.46 -1.34 10.04
CA ALA A 80 -12.61 -1.99 9.05
C ALA A 80 -11.95 -0.96 8.14
N ARG A 81 -12.69 0.09 7.75
CA ARG A 81 -12.13 1.14 6.89
C ARG A 81 -10.95 1.84 7.53
N ASP A 82 -11.00 2.03 8.84
CA ASP A 82 -9.93 2.73 9.54
C ASP A 82 -8.68 1.88 9.69
N ARG A 83 -8.75 0.61 9.34
CA ARG A 83 -7.61 -0.28 9.44
C ARG A 83 -6.96 -0.59 8.10
N VAL A 84 -7.53 -0.12 7.00
CA VAL A 84 -6.96 -0.38 5.68
C VAL A 84 -5.77 0.54 5.48
N PRO A 85 -4.57 -0.01 5.27
CA PRO A 85 -3.40 0.83 5.05
C PRO A 85 -3.42 1.45 3.67
N ILE A 86 -3.05 2.72 3.60
CA ILE A 86 -2.93 3.44 2.35
C ILE A 86 -1.49 3.91 2.22
N ILE A 87 -0.82 3.52 1.15
CA ILE A 87 0.52 4.01 0.84
C ILE A 87 0.36 5.33 0.12
N ARG A 88 1.04 6.37 0.61
CA ARG A 88 0.95 7.71 0.03
C ARG A 88 2.29 8.15 -0.50
N ALA A 89 2.24 8.83 -1.63
CA ALA A 89 3.41 9.53 -2.19
C ALA A 89 3.08 11.00 -2.12
N ALA A 90 3.89 11.76 -1.39
CA ALA A 90 3.65 13.20 -1.17
C ALA A 90 2.23 13.45 -0.67
N ASP A 91 1.80 12.66 0.31
CA ASP A 91 0.47 12.76 0.96
C ASP A 91 -0.72 12.38 0.08
N VAL A 92 -0.48 11.92 -1.14
CA VAL A 92 -1.55 11.51 -2.05
C VAL A 92 -1.60 9.99 -2.11
N PRO A 93 -2.80 9.39 -2.07
CA PRO A 93 -2.88 7.93 -2.12
C PRO A 93 -2.23 7.37 -3.38
N ALA A 94 -1.30 6.44 -3.19
CA ALA A 94 -0.61 5.75 -4.27
C ALA A 94 -1.02 4.28 -4.35
N ALA A 95 -1.47 3.70 -3.25
CA ALA A 95 -1.97 2.32 -3.24
C ALA A 95 -2.84 2.12 -2.02
N ILE A 96 -3.82 1.25 -2.14
CA ILE A 96 -4.71 0.88 -1.05
C ILE A 96 -4.64 -0.63 -0.89
N ALA A 97 -4.33 -1.09 0.31
CA ALA A 97 -4.22 -2.52 0.56
C ALA A 97 -5.55 -3.20 0.24
N GLY A 98 -5.48 -4.27 -0.52
CA GLY A 98 -6.67 -5.02 -0.92
C GLY A 98 -7.38 -4.44 -2.13
N PHE A 99 -6.98 -3.27 -2.63
CA PHE A 99 -7.67 -2.62 -3.76
C PHE A 99 -6.78 -2.42 -4.97
N GLY A 100 -5.55 -1.99 -4.78
CA GLY A 100 -4.62 -1.84 -5.90
C GLY A 100 -3.79 -0.58 -5.83
N VAL A 101 -3.13 -0.29 -6.94
CA VAL A 101 -2.16 0.81 -7.07
C VAL A 101 -2.76 1.91 -7.93
N ALA A 102 -2.37 3.14 -7.64
CA ALA A 102 -2.80 4.27 -8.45
C ALA A 102 -2.18 4.17 -9.84
N GLU A 103 -2.96 4.54 -10.86
CA GLU A 103 -2.53 4.41 -12.24
C GLU A 103 -1.23 5.15 -12.51
N GLN A 104 -1.07 6.34 -11.96
CA GLN A 104 0.12 7.14 -12.23
C GLN A 104 1.39 6.53 -11.66
N TRP A 105 1.28 5.63 -10.68
CA TRP A 105 2.45 5.03 -10.05
C TRP A 105 2.62 3.55 -10.38
N ALA A 106 1.74 2.99 -11.18
CA ALA A 106 1.81 1.56 -11.50
C ALA A 106 3.06 1.25 -12.30
N ALA A 107 3.71 0.12 -11.98
CA ALA A 107 4.90 -0.31 -12.70
C ALA A 107 4.57 -0.59 -14.16
N ALA A 108 5.53 -0.33 -15.04
CA ALA A 108 5.36 -0.50 -16.47
C ALA A 108 6.53 -1.27 -17.06
N PRO A 109 6.31 -2.01 -18.18
CA PRO A 109 7.32 -2.96 -18.67
C PRO A 109 8.67 -2.38 -19.06
N ASP A 110 8.75 -1.13 -19.49
CA ASP A 110 10.01 -0.57 -19.94
C ASP A 110 10.62 0.38 -18.91
N GLN A 111 10.27 0.20 -17.63
CA GLN A 111 10.76 1.07 -16.57
C GLN A 111 11.28 0.22 -15.42
N THR A 112 12.13 0.80 -14.60
CA THR A 112 12.50 0.16 -13.35
C THR A 112 11.34 0.29 -12.38
N MET A 113 11.23 -0.70 -11.50
CA MET A 113 10.17 -0.73 -10.51
C MET A 113 10.72 -0.95 -9.13
N ILE A 114 9.90 -0.65 -8.15
CA ILE A 114 10.20 -0.92 -6.77
C ILE A 114 8.99 -1.59 -6.14
N CYS A 115 9.22 -2.61 -5.34
CA CYS A 115 8.14 -3.35 -4.71
C CYS A 115 8.11 -3.04 -3.24
N ILE A 116 6.91 -2.82 -2.71
CA ILE A 116 6.70 -2.56 -1.29
C ILE A 116 5.82 -3.68 -0.76
N ARG A 117 6.31 -4.36 0.27
CA ARG A 117 5.59 -5.48 0.84
C ARG A 117 5.13 -5.15 2.25
N MET A 118 3.89 -5.52 2.54
CA MET A 118 3.32 -5.35 3.87
C MET A 118 3.12 -6.71 4.50
N GLU A 119 3.45 -6.82 5.80
CA GLU A 119 3.22 -8.03 6.57
C GLU A 119 2.49 -7.65 7.83
N GLN A 120 1.53 -8.48 8.22
CA GLN A 120 0.84 -8.25 9.48
C GLN A 120 1.68 -8.76 10.62
N ILE A 121 1.76 -7.96 11.67
CA ILE A 121 2.36 -8.37 12.93
C ILE A 121 1.33 -8.16 14.01
N GLN A 122 1.52 -8.83 15.14
CA GLN A 122 0.57 -8.75 16.22
C GLN A 122 1.33 -8.57 17.51
N THR A 123 0.83 -7.68 18.37
CA THR A 123 1.46 -7.41 19.65
C THR A 123 0.55 -7.85 20.77
N TYR A 124 1.07 -8.64 21.69
CA TYR A 124 0.35 -9.08 22.86
C TYR A 124 1.21 -8.82 24.05
N GLY A 125 0.74 -8.06 24.98
CA GLY A 125 1.47 -7.80 26.19
C GLY A 125 2.84 -7.20 25.95
N GLY A 126 2.99 -6.44 24.89
CA GLY A 126 4.26 -5.84 24.54
C GLY A 126 5.16 -6.71 23.70
N GLU A 127 4.71 -7.88 23.32
CA GLU A 127 5.50 -8.78 22.50
C GLU A 127 4.92 -8.87 21.11
N TYR A 128 5.82 -9.13 20.15
CA TYR A 128 5.39 -9.32 18.78
C TYR A 128 5.45 -10.76 18.45
N TYR A 129 4.48 -11.25 17.64
CA TYR A 129 4.70 -12.47 16.94
C TYR A 129 3.91 -12.46 15.66
N GLU A 130 4.42 -13.22 14.69
CA GLU A 130 3.82 -13.22 13.39
C GLU A 130 2.52 -13.95 13.42
N ARG A 131 1.59 -13.48 12.57
CA ARG A 131 0.38 -14.14 12.42
C ARG A 131 0.57 -15.25 11.53
N TYR A 132 0.46 -16.43 11.96
CA TYR A 132 0.51 -17.48 11.12
C TYR A 132 -0.84 -17.75 10.80
N GLU A 133 -1.30 -17.57 9.73
CA GLU A 133 -2.53 -17.93 9.52
C GLU A 133 -2.63 -19.14 9.13
N ARG A 134 -3.22 -19.68 9.51
CA ARG A 134 -3.47 -20.95 9.29
C ARG A 134 -4.52 -21.19 8.30
#